data_eb247db8ba1c6b500ba3c4272b86df09
#
_entry.id   eb247db8ba1c6b500ba3c4272b86df09
#
_cell.length_a   1.000
_cell.length_b   1.000
_cell.length_c   1.000
_cell.angle_alpha   90.00
_cell.angle_beta   90.00
_cell.angle_gamma   90.00
#
_symmetry.space_group_name_H-M   'P 1'
#
loop_
_entity.id
_entity.type
_entity.pdbx_description
1 polymer ?
#
loop_
_entity_poly.entity_id
_entity_poly.type
_entity_poly.pdbx_seq_one_letter_code
_entity_poly.pdbx_strand_id
1 'polypeptide(L)'
;MTEKQGQSGHMPIVSSSHLASNEAMTLSEFEYALTMMNNAFQRWMQSCSTTSGMSELSPLDILVVHNIYHRNRPKRIADVAFTLNIDDLHTVSYSVRKLAKLELVTSVRQGKDTFYNITPNGEAFCNHYRDVREQCLVEALKTMNINDQLGDVATLMRTLSGFYDQASRAVRSL
;
A
#
# COMPACT_ATOMS: atom_id res chain seq x y z
N MET A 1 5.45 50.29 -7.68
CA MET A 1 4.63 49.37 -8.47
C MET A 1 5.00 47.96 -8.01
N THR A 2 4.21 47.39 -7.14
CA THR A 2 4.47 46.08 -6.52
C THR A 2 3.56 45.06 -7.22
N GLU A 3 4.16 44.21 -8.07
CA GLU A 3 3.45 43.12 -8.73
C GLU A 3 2.96 42.13 -7.68
N LYS A 4 1.64 42.01 -7.55
CA LYS A 4 0.99 40.90 -6.87
C LYS A 4 1.14 39.66 -7.76
N GLN A 5 2.04 38.75 -7.38
CA GLN A 5 2.04 37.38 -7.90
C GLN A 5 0.68 36.76 -7.58
N GLY A 6 -0.08 36.46 -8.63
CA GLY A 6 -1.35 35.78 -8.52
C GLY A 6 -1.13 34.36 -7.99
N GLN A 7 -1.53 34.10 -6.77
CA GLN A 7 -1.75 32.75 -6.30
C GLN A 7 -2.84 32.14 -7.18
N SER A 8 -2.47 31.15 -7.96
CA SER A 8 -3.38 30.24 -8.66
C SER A 8 -4.23 29.56 -7.58
N GLY A 9 -5.41 30.15 -7.34
CA GLY A 9 -6.34 29.64 -6.33
C GLY A 9 -6.90 28.29 -6.79
N HIS A 10 -6.27 27.20 -6.37
CA HIS A 10 -6.94 25.91 -6.36
C HIS A 10 -8.10 26.02 -5.36
N MET A 11 -9.33 25.96 -5.87
CA MET A 11 -10.49 25.86 -4.98
C MET A 11 -10.43 24.51 -4.25
N PRO A 12 -10.44 24.48 -2.92
CA PRO A 12 -10.41 23.23 -2.17
C PRO A 12 -11.65 22.39 -2.50
N ILE A 13 -11.44 21.13 -2.83
CA ILE A 13 -12.50 20.15 -3.13
C ILE A 13 -13.18 19.70 -1.82
N VAL A 14 -12.44 19.72 -0.72
CA VAL A 14 -12.91 19.28 0.59
C VAL A 14 -12.78 20.41 1.58
N SER A 15 -13.90 20.87 2.07
CA SER A 15 -13.95 21.82 3.17
C SER A 15 -14.44 21.13 4.45
N SER A 16 -13.57 20.40 5.11
CA SER A 16 -13.81 20.08 6.52
C SER A 16 -13.36 21.27 7.35
N SER A 17 -14.25 22.24 7.55
CA SER A 17 -13.95 23.47 8.29
C SER A 17 -13.43 23.22 9.71
N HIS A 18 -13.73 22.07 10.30
CA HIS A 18 -13.22 21.66 11.61
C HIS A 18 -11.76 21.14 11.55
N LEU A 19 -11.26 20.74 10.39
CA LEU A 19 -9.87 20.32 10.17
C LEU A 19 -9.01 21.41 9.50
N ALA A 20 -9.65 22.38 8.84
CA ALA A 20 -9.00 23.42 8.08
C ALA A 20 -8.73 24.65 8.94
N SER A 21 -7.60 24.69 9.66
CA SER A 21 -6.94 25.98 9.87
C SER A 21 -6.36 26.45 8.53
N ASN A 22 -6.17 27.77 8.33
CA ASN A 22 -5.64 28.31 7.06
C ASN A 22 -4.32 27.66 6.59
N GLU A 23 -3.54 27.13 7.51
CA GLU A 23 -2.26 26.43 7.23
C GLU A 23 -2.44 24.93 6.96
N ALA A 24 -3.52 24.32 7.44
CA ALA A 24 -3.78 22.88 7.34
C ALA A 24 -4.69 22.50 6.14
N MET A 25 -5.15 23.45 5.34
CA MET A 25 -6.07 23.19 4.22
C MET A 25 -5.44 22.22 3.21
N THR A 26 -4.19 22.43 2.83
CA THR A 26 -3.45 21.56 1.89
C THR A 26 -3.25 20.14 2.44
N LEU A 27 -3.03 20.02 3.76
CA LEU A 27 -2.92 18.72 4.42
C LEU A 27 -4.26 17.97 4.38
N SER A 28 -5.38 18.65 4.64
CA SER A 28 -6.71 18.06 4.58
C SER A 28 -7.07 17.58 3.16
N GLU A 29 -6.71 18.35 2.13
CA GLU A 29 -6.89 17.95 0.73
C GLU A 29 -6.06 16.69 0.40
N PHE A 30 -4.81 16.63 0.88
CA PHE A 30 -3.96 15.47 0.73
C PHE A 30 -4.53 14.24 1.42
N GLU A 31 -4.98 14.35 2.67
CA GLU A 31 -5.55 13.25 3.46
C GLU A 31 -6.82 12.69 2.82
N TYR A 32 -7.66 13.57 2.25
CA TYR A 32 -8.82 13.14 1.50
C TYR A 32 -8.45 12.41 0.21
N ALA A 33 -7.50 12.94 -0.56
CA ALA A 33 -7.00 12.30 -1.77
C ALA A 33 -6.36 10.93 -1.44
N LEU A 34 -5.60 10.84 -0.36
CA LEU A 34 -5.01 9.60 0.16
C LEU A 34 -6.10 8.56 0.49
N THR A 35 -7.17 8.99 1.16
CA THR A 35 -8.31 8.12 1.48
C THR A 35 -8.97 7.57 0.21
N MET A 36 -9.27 8.44 -0.76
CA MET A 36 -9.85 8.03 -2.04
C MET A 36 -8.93 7.07 -2.80
N MET A 37 -7.65 7.39 -2.87
CA MET A 37 -6.64 6.57 -3.56
C MET A 37 -6.48 5.21 -2.90
N ASN A 38 -6.40 5.16 -1.57
CA ASN A 38 -6.32 3.91 -0.83
C ASN A 38 -7.53 3.00 -1.09
N ASN A 39 -8.75 3.55 -1.05
CA ASN A 39 -9.96 2.79 -1.33
C ASN A 39 -10.01 2.29 -2.78
N ALA A 40 -9.58 3.09 -3.74
CA ALA A 40 -9.48 2.68 -5.15
C ALA A 40 -8.43 1.57 -5.33
N PHE A 41 -7.27 1.69 -4.69
CA PHE A 41 -6.22 0.69 -4.74
C PHE A 41 -6.64 -0.64 -4.12
N GLN A 42 -7.33 -0.62 -2.99
CA GLN A 42 -7.87 -1.84 -2.38
C GLN A 42 -8.89 -2.54 -3.29
N ARG A 43 -9.82 -1.79 -3.91
CA ARG A 43 -10.76 -2.37 -4.89
C ARG A 43 -10.05 -2.96 -6.11
N TRP A 44 -9.01 -2.28 -6.59
CA TRP A 44 -8.17 -2.78 -7.67
C TRP A 44 -7.51 -4.12 -7.31
N MET A 45 -6.84 -4.19 -6.16
CA MET A 45 -6.22 -5.43 -5.69
C MET A 45 -7.22 -6.59 -5.63
N GLN A 46 -8.41 -6.33 -5.10
CA GLN A 46 -9.47 -7.31 -4.97
C GLN A 46 -10.00 -7.78 -6.33
N SER A 47 -10.15 -6.86 -7.29
CA SER A 47 -10.53 -7.20 -8.66
C SER A 47 -9.48 -8.10 -9.33
N CYS A 48 -8.19 -7.79 -9.20
CA CYS A 48 -7.11 -8.64 -9.71
C CYS A 48 -7.11 -10.03 -9.08
N SER A 49 -7.32 -10.12 -7.75
CA SER A 49 -7.39 -11.39 -7.05
C SER A 49 -8.57 -12.25 -7.51
N THR A 50 -9.71 -11.62 -7.76
CA THR A 50 -10.91 -12.32 -8.26
C THR A 50 -10.69 -12.95 -9.63
N THR A 51 -9.93 -12.30 -10.52
CA THR A 51 -9.61 -12.86 -11.86
C THR A 51 -8.72 -14.10 -11.81
N SER A 52 -8.02 -14.32 -10.69
CA SER A 52 -7.23 -15.53 -10.45
C SER A 52 -8.01 -16.63 -9.69
N GLY A 53 -9.31 -16.43 -9.44
CA GLY A 53 -10.13 -17.35 -8.64
C GLY A 53 -9.94 -17.27 -7.15
N MET A 54 -9.22 -16.25 -6.64
CA MET A 54 -8.89 -16.06 -5.21
C MET A 54 -9.70 -14.89 -4.61
N SER A 55 -11.02 -14.89 -4.82
CA SER A 55 -11.92 -13.81 -4.38
C SER A 55 -12.00 -13.63 -2.86
N GLU A 56 -11.61 -14.64 -2.08
CA GLU A 56 -11.59 -14.61 -0.62
C GLU A 56 -10.39 -13.84 -0.04
N LEU A 57 -9.38 -13.50 -0.84
CA LEU A 57 -8.22 -12.77 -0.36
C LEU A 57 -8.59 -11.30 -0.08
N SER A 58 -8.26 -10.83 1.12
CA SER A 58 -8.32 -9.42 1.46
C SER A 58 -7.17 -8.63 0.81
N PRO A 59 -7.27 -7.30 0.69
CA PRO A 59 -6.16 -6.48 0.22
C PRO A 59 -4.86 -6.73 1.00
N LEU A 60 -4.94 -6.95 2.31
CA LEU A 60 -3.77 -7.28 3.12
C LEU A 60 -3.16 -8.64 2.73
N ASP A 61 -3.97 -9.66 2.50
CA ASP A 61 -3.48 -10.98 2.07
C ASP A 61 -2.69 -10.87 0.76
N ILE A 62 -3.20 -10.06 -0.17
CA ILE A 62 -2.55 -9.80 -1.45
C ILE A 62 -1.20 -9.10 -1.24
N LEU A 63 -1.13 -8.08 -0.40
CA LEU A 63 0.13 -7.38 -0.08
C LEU A 63 1.13 -8.32 0.60
N VAL A 64 0.68 -9.18 1.51
CA VAL A 64 1.52 -10.14 2.21
C VAL A 64 2.11 -11.19 1.25
N VAL A 65 1.30 -11.78 0.37
CA VAL A 65 1.82 -12.79 -0.58
C VAL A 65 2.82 -12.17 -1.55
N HIS A 66 2.56 -10.98 -2.08
CA HIS A 66 3.51 -10.25 -2.92
C HIS A 66 4.80 -9.88 -2.17
N ASN A 67 4.70 -9.49 -0.90
CA ASN A 67 5.88 -9.21 -0.08
C ASN A 67 6.71 -10.47 0.14
N ILE A 68 6.08 -11.63 0.43
CA ILE A 68 6.79 -12.92 0.58
C ILE A 68 7.48 -13.31 -0.72
N TYR A 69 6.85 -13.12 -1.88
CA TYR A 69 7.45 -13.41 -3.19
C TYR A 69 8.60 -12.46 -3.55
N HIS A 70 8.57 -11.22 -3.06
CA HIS A 70 9.57 -10.21 -3.40
C HIS A 70 11.00 -10.67 -3.08
N ARG A 71 11.91 -10.63 -4.09
CA ARG A 71 13.31 -11.06 -4.03
C ARG A 71 13.52 -12.56 -3.75
N ASN A 72 12.47 -13.37 -3.87
CA ASN A 72 12.51 -14.84 -3.76
C ASN A 72 13.39 -15.35 -2.59
N ARG A 73 13.20 -14.79 -1.41
CA ARG A 73 13.93 -15.17 -0.19
C ARG A 73 12.97 -15.42 0.97
N PRO A 74 13.28 -16.38 1.85
CA PRO A 74 12.49 -16.64 3.05
C PRO A 74 12.33 -15.38 3.92
N LYS A 75 11.13 -15.15 4.47
CA LYS A 75 10.83 -14.01 5.32
C LYS A 75 10.11 -14.44 6.60
N ARG A 76 10.42 -13.76 7.69
CA ARG A 76 9.66 -13.89 8.93
C ARG A 76 8.45 -12.95 8.90
N ILE A 77 7.44 -13.22 9.73
CA ILE A 77 6.28 -12.34 9.89
C ILE A 77 6.71 -10.91 10.23
N ALA A 78 7.71 -10.76 11.12
CA ALA A 78 8.23 -9.44 11.49
C ALA A 78 8.86 -8.68 10.30
N ASP A 79 9.55 -9.39 9.39
CA ASP A 79 10.15 -8.77 8.21
C ASP A 79 9.07 -8.27 7.23
N VAL A 80 7.97 -9.04 7.08
CA VAL A 80 6.81 -8.66 6.27
C VAL A 80 6.09 -7.45 6.87
N ALA A 81 5.81 -7.48 8.18
CA ALA A 81 5.15 -6.40 8.90
C ALA A 81 5.94 -5.10 8.81
N PHE A 82 7.25 -5.17 9.06
CA PHE A 82 8.15 -4.02 8.93
C PHE A 82 8.12 -3.42 7.51
N THR A 83 8.20 -4.26 6.48
CA THR A 83 8.21 -3.77 5.08
C THR A 83 6.88 -3.14 4.67
N LEU A 84 5.77 -3.62 5.22
CA LEU A 84 4.42 -3.11 4.94
C LEU A 84 3.98 -2.00 5.90
N ASN A 85 4.86 -1.57 6.83
CA ASN A 85 4.57 -0.59 7.88
C ASN A 85 3.34 -0.98 8.73
N ILE A 86 3.29 -2.23 9.18
CA ILE A 86 2.19 -2.78 10.00
C ILE A 86 2.70 -3.04 11.41
N ASP A 87 2.15 -2.34 12.40
CA ASP A 87 2.54 -2.50 13.80
C ASP A 87 2.04 -3.80 14.43
N ASP A 88 0.83 -4.23 14.04
CA ASP A 88 0.21 -5.44 14.60
C ASP A 88 0.66 -6.71 13.87
N LEU A 89 1.60 -7.43 14.48
CA LEU A 89 2.10 -8.71 13.98
C LEU A 89 1.00 -9.80 13.93
N HIS A 90 -0.04 -9.70 14.75
CA HIS A 90 -1.12 -10.70 14.75
C HIS A 90 -1.91 -10.64 13.45
N THR A 91 -2.14 -9.44 12.92
CA THR A 91 -2.80 -9.22 11.63
C THR A 91 -2.03 -9.88 10.49
N VAL A 92 -0.71 -9.68 10.44
CA VAL A 92 0.15 -10.32 9.43
C VAL A 92 0.20 -11.84 9.62
N SER A 93 0.28 -12.30 10.87
CA SER A 93 0.27 -13.73 11.20
C SER A 93 -1.03 -14.42 10.76
N TYR A 94 -2.18 -13.75 10.92
CA TYR A 94 -3.46 -14.27 10.45
C TYR A 94 -3.48 -14.39 8.92
N SER A 95 -3.04 -13.36 8.21
CA SER A 95 -2.92 -13.36 6.75
C SER A 95 -2.02 -14.50 6.26
N VAL A 96 -0.82 -14.64 6.82
CA VAL A 96 0.13 -15.71 6.45
C VAL A 96 -0.47 -17.11 6.66
N ARG A 97 -1.19 -17.32 7.78
CA ARG A 97 -1.88 -18.61 8.03
C ARG A 97 -2.97 -18.90 7.01
N LYS A 98 -3.72 -17.89 6.59
CA LYS A 98 -4.73 -18.00 5.53
C LYS A 98 -4.07 -18.35 4.18
N LEU A 99 -3.01 -17.65 3.82
CA LEU A 99 -2.26 -17.92 2.60
C LEU A 99 -1.62 -19.32 2.58
N ALA A 100 -1.16 -19.81 3.73
CA ALA A 100 -0.65 -21.17 3.86
C ALA A 100 -1.77 -22.22 3.68
N LYS A 101 -2.97 -21.94 4.17
CA LYS A 101 -4.16 -22.79 3.99
C LYS A 101 -4.62 -22.88 2.54
N LEU A 102 -4.40 -21.79 1.78
CA LEU A 102 -4.65 -21.70 0.34
C LEU A 102 -3.46 -22.19 -0.50
N GLU A 103 -2.44 -22.75 0.13
CA GLU A 103 -1.24 -23.27 -0.52
C GLU A 103 -0.48 -22.24 -1.37
N LEU A 104 -0.65 -20.95 -1.05
CA LEU A 104 0.09 -19.86 -1.73
C LEU A 104 1.47 -19.62 -1.11
N VAL A 105 1.63 -19.93 0.18
CA VAL A 105 2.91 -19.86 0.88
C VAL A 105 3.15 -21.13 1.69
N THR A 106 4.41 -21.44 1.97
CA THR A 106 4.81 -22.52 2.84
C THR A 106 5.73 -22.04 3.95
N SER A 107 5.80 -22.75 5.06
CA SER A 107 6.67 -22.41 6.18
C SER A 107 7.82 -23.37 6.33
N VAL A 108 8.99 -22.85 6.69
CA VAL A 108 10.19 -23.63 7.04
C VAL A 108 10.70 -23.15 8.39
N ARG A 109 10.90 -24.11 9.32
CA ARG A 109 11.48 -23.79 10.62
C ARG A 109 13.01 -23.83 10.54
N GLN A 110 13.66 -22.74 10.95
CA GLN A 110 15.11 -22.66 11.03
C GLN A 110 15.51 -22.24 12.46
N GLY A 111 15.95 -23.22 13.23
CA GLY A 111 16.21 -23.03 14.67
C GLY A 111 14.92 -22.70 15.43
N LYS A 112 14.91 -21.53 16.08
CA LYS A 112 13.73 -21.03 16.81
C LYS A 112 12.79 -20.16 15.98
N ASP A 113 13.21 -19.77 14.77
CA ASP A 113 12.44 -18.89 13.90
C ASP A 113 11.68 -19.68 12.83
N THR A 114 10.53 -19.16 12.41
CA THR A 114 9.74 -19.66 11.30
C THR A 114 9.84 -18.69 10.14
N PHE A 115 10.25 -19.20 8.98
CA PHE A 115 10.33 -18.46 7.73
C PHE A 115 9.25 -18.91 6.76
N TYR A 116 8.81 -18.02 5.92
CA TYR A 116 7.79 -18.26 4.91
C TYR A 116 8.35 -18.04 3.53
N ASN A 117 8.00 -18.95 2.61
CA ASN A 117 8.40 -18.93 1.21
C ASN A 117 7.14 -18.96 0.34
N ILE A 118 7.27 -18.43 -0.87
CA ILE A 118 6.26 -18.60 -1.89
C ILE A 118 6.21 -20.04 -2.38
N THR A 119 5.04 -20.55 -2.72
CA THR A 119 4.86 -21.83 -3.41
C THR A 119 4.74 -21.59 -4.92
N PRO A 120 4.79 -22.66 -5.77
CA PRO A 120 4.48 -22.51 -7.18
C PRO A 120 3.09 -21.92 -7.46
N ASN A 121 2.08 -22.26 -6.64
CA ASN A 121 0.73 -21.67 -6.75
C ASN A 121 0.74 -20.18 -6.39
N GLY A 122 1.46 -19.81 -5.33
CA GLY A 122 1.62 -18.40 -4.95
C GLY A 122 2.38 -17.59 -5.99
N GLU A 123 3.41 -18.17 -6.61
CA GLU A 123 4.12 -17.55 -7.73
C GLU A 123 3.21 -17.35 -8.94
N ALA A 124 2.42 -18.36 -9.31
CA ALA A 124 1.45 -18.26 -10.39
C ALA A 124 0.42 -17.16 -10.12
N PHE A 125 -0.10 -17.06 -8.87
CA PHE A 125 -0.99 -15.98 -8.44
C PHE A 125 -0.34 -14.60 -8.63
N CYS A 126 0.88 -14.40 -8.13
CA CYS A 126 1.58 -13.12 -8.24
C CYS A 126 1.89 -12.75 -9.69
N ASN A 127 2.24 -13.72 -10.53
CA ASN A 127 2.50 -13.50 -11.95
C ASN A 127 1.20 -13.12 -12.69
N HIS A 128 0.09 -13.81 -12.42
CA HIS A 128 -1.21 -13.44 -12.99
C HIS A 128 -1.60 -11.99 -12.60
N TYR A 129 -1.43 -11.61 -11.34
CA TYR A 129 -1.68 -10.24 -10.88
C TYR A 129 -0.82 -9.22 -11.67
N ARG A 130 0.47 -9.52 -11.88
CA ARG A 130 1.35 -8.68 -12.69
C ARG A 130 0.81 -8.52 -14.12
N ASP A 131 0.39 -9.62 -14.75
CA ASP A 131 -0.06 -9.60 -16.15
C ASP A 131 -1.35 -8.79 -16.31
N VAL A 132 -2.30 -8.93 -15.37
CA VAL A 132 -3.51 -8.10 -15.31
C VAL A 132 -3.14 -6.61 -15.10
N ARG A 133 -2.17 -6.34 -14.23
CA ARG A 133 -1.69 -4.98 -13.96
C ARG A 133 -1.06 -4.35 -15.20
N GLU A 134 -0.21 -5.08 -15.92
CA GLU A 134 0.37 -4.60 -17.17
C GLU A 134 -0.71 -4.25 -18.18
N GLN A 135 -1.64 -5.17 -18.40
CA GLN A 135 -2.70 -5.02 -19.39
C GLN A 135 -3.69 -3.88 -19.07
N CYS A 136 -4.15 -3.79 -17.84
CA CYS A 136 -5.28 -2.91 -17.49
C CYS A 136 -4.85 -1.56 -16.94
N LEU A 137 -3.68 -1.46 -16.30
CA LEU A 137 -3.26 -0.24 -15.60
C LEU A 137 -2.02 0.39 -16.22
N VAL A 138 -0.97 -0.38 -16.44
CA VAL A 138 0.31 0.17 -16.94
C VAL A 138 0.14 0.71 -18.35
N GLU A 139 -0.55 0.01 -19.23
CA GLU A 139 -0.82 0.47 -20.59
C GLU A 139 -1.62 1.79 -20.60
N ALA A 140 -2.61 1.92 -19.72
CA ALA A 140 -3.38 3.16 -19.59
C ALA A 140 -2.50 4.33 -19.09
N LEU A 141 -1.62 4.08 -18.12
CA LEU A 141 -0.73 5.10 -17.55
C LEU A 141 0.38 5.54 -18.51
N LYS A 142 0.83 4.67 -19.41
CA LYS A 142 1.81 5.03 -20.45
C LYS A 142 1.36 6.23 -21.30
N THR A 143 0.07 6.32 -21.59
CA THR A 143 -0.49 7.40 -22.38
C THR A 143 -0.46 8.76 -21.67
N MET A 144 -0.39 8.76 -20.33
CA MET A 144 -0.39 9.97 -19.51
C MET A 144 1.01 10.56 -19.31
N ASN A 145 2.07 9.79 -19.58
CA ASN A 145 3.47 10.19 -19.42
C ASN A 145 3.80 10.78 -18.03
N ILE A 146 3.31 10.14 -16.95
CA ILE A 146 3.42 10.61 -15.56
C ILE A 146 4.38 9.79 -14.69
N ASN A 147 5.30 9.01 -15.30
CA ASN A 147 6.18 8.11 -14.54
C ASN A 147 7.08 8.86 -13.55
N ASP A 148 7.65 10.00 -13.95
CA ASP A 148 8.51 10.79 -13.08
C ASP A 148 7.70 11.36 -11.91
N GLN A 149 6.52 11.91 -12.18
CA GLN A 149 5.62 12.41 -11.14
C GLN A 149 5.19 11.31 -10.17
N LEU A 150 4.95 10.09 -10.65
CA LEU A 150 4.64 8.95 -9.77
C LEU A 150 5.83 8.59 -8.86
N GLY A 151 7.06 8.70 -9.35
CA GLY A 151 8.29 8.53 -8.58
C GLY A 151 8.41 9.57 -7.45
N ASP A 152 8.17 10.83 -7.78
CA ASP A 152 8.20 11.95 -6.82
C ASP A 152 7.09 11.80 -5.76
N VAL A 153 5.87 11.49 -6.17
CA VAL A 153 4.74 11.23 -5.26
C VAL A 153 5.06 10.06 -4.33
N ALA A 154 5.60 8.96 -4.85
CA ALA A 154 5.99 7.81 -4.02
C ALA A 154 7.06 8.17 -2.99
N THR A 155 8.00 9.05 -3.33
CA THR A 155 9.02 9.55 -2.41
C THR A 155 8.43 10.44 -1.32
N LEU A 156 7.54 11.36 -1.70
CA LEU A 156 6.82 12.22 -0.76
C LEU A 156 5.96 11.39 0.20
N MET A 157 5.20 10.41 -0.30
CA MET A 157 4.35 9.54 0.54
C MET A 157 5.17 8.73 1.56
N ARG A 158 6.35 8.21 1.19
CA ARG A 158 7.25 7.54 2.14
C ARG A 158 7.75 8.50 3.23
N THR A 159 8.05 9.74 2.88
CA THR A 159 8.45 10.77 3.85
C THR A 159 7.30 11.10 4.80
N LEU A 160 6.10 11.32 4.26
CA LEU A 160 4.91 11.63 5.05
C LEU A 160 4.51 10.48 5.98
N SER A 161 4.69 9.21 5.59
CA SER A 161 4.42 8.08 6.48
C SER A 161 5.25 8.16 7.76
N GLY A 162 6.53 8.57 7.67
CA GLY A 162 7.38 8.79 8.84
C GLY A 162 6.88 9.92 9.76
N PHE A 163 6.34 11.01 9.18
CA PHE A 163 5.74 12.10 9.98
C PHE A 163 4.45 11.64 10.68
N TYR A 164 3.58 10.87 10.01
CA TYR A 164 2.39 10.30 10.64
C TYR A 164 2.73 9.34 11.78
N ASP A 165 3.75 8.49 11.61
CA ASP A 165 4.22 7.59 12.66
C ASP A 165 4.77 8.36 13.86
N GLN A 166 5.50 9.46 13.61
CA GLN A 166 5.99 10.32 14.67
C GLN A 166 4.85 11.04 15.40
N ALA A 167 3.89 11.60 14.67
CA ALA A 167 2.72 12.25 15.24
C ALA A 167 1.89 11.27 16.07
N SER A 168 1.69 10.04 15.60
CA SER A 168 1.00 8.98 16.35
C SER A 168 1.67 8.67 17.68
N ARG A 169 3.01 8.66 17.71
CA ARG A 169 3.77 8.50 18.98
C ARG A 169 3.59 9.70 19.90
N ALA A 170 3.62 10.92 19.37
CA ALA A 170 3.46 12.14 20.16
C ALA A 170 2.06 12.21 20.81
N VAL A 171 1.00 11.88 20.08
CA VAL A 171 -0.38 11.85 20.61
C VAL A 171 -0.54 10.87 21.78
N ARG A 172 0.17 9.73 21.75
CA ARG A 172 0.12 8.76 22.85
C ARG A 172 0.75 9.26 24.16
N SER A 173 1.47 10.38 24.11
CA SER A 173 2.13 11.03 25.27
C SER A 173 1.39 12.29 25.75
N LEU A 174 0.28 12.68 25.13
CA LEU A 174 -0.63 13.74 25.58
C LEU A 174 -1.58 13.20 26.64
#